data_e6ce7c6d464c50e614f44da608a08aca
#
_entry.id   e6ce7c6d464c50e614f44da608a08aca
#
_cell.length_a   1.000
_cell.length_b   1.000
_cell.length_c   1.000
_cell.angle_alpha   90.00
_cell.angle_beta   90.00
_cell.angle_gamma   90.00
#
_symmetry.space_group_name_H-M   'P 1'
#
loop_
_entity.id
_entity.type
_entity.pdbx_description
1 polymer ?
#
loop_
_entity_poly.entity_id
_entity_poly.type
_entity_poly.pdbx_seq_one_letter_code
_entity_poly.pdbx_strand_id
1 'polypeptide(L)' 'MSKQDKAKLLLRIEEEMKQAASQLDFERAMELRDALFELKGM' A
#
# COMPACT_ATOMS: atom_id res chain seq x y z
N MET A 1 -16.34 -1.93 4.90
CA MET A 1 -15.38 -0.80 4.93
C MET A 1 -15.95 0.35 4.11
N SER A 2 -15.97 1.55 4.66
CA SER A 2 -16.50 2.71 3.94
C SER A 2 -15.48 3.21 2.92
N LYS A 3 -15.93 4.07 1.99
CA LYS A 3 -15.02 4.65 1.00
C LYS A 3 -13.91 5.45 1.65
N GLN A 4 -14.23 6.18 2.72
CA GLN A 4 -13.24 6.98 3.43
C GLN A 4 -12.19 6.11 4.11
N ASP A 5 -12.62 5.01 4.71
CA ASP A 5 -11.69 4.10 5.36
C ASP A 5 -10.78 3.43 4.34
N LYS A 6 -11.34 3.06 3.19
CA LYS A 6 -10.56 2.47 2.12
C LYS A 6 -9.52 3.45 1.58
N ALA A 7 -9.92 4.71 1.39
CA ALA A 7 -9.01 5.73 0.90
C ALA A 7 -7.86 5.97 1.87
N LYS A 8 -8.15 6.02 3.16
CA LYS A 8 -7.12 6.19 4.17
C LYS A 8 -6.14 5.03 4.17
N LEU A 9 -6.66 3.83 4.04
CA LEU A 9 -5.82 2.64 4.01
C LEU A 9 -4.92 2.63 2.78
N LEU A 10 -5.45 3.01 1.63
CA LEU A 10 -4.66 3.11 0.41
C LEU A 10 -3.52 4.11 0.55
N LEU A 11 -3.81 5.27 1.12
CA LEU A 11 -2.77 6.28 1.34
C LEU A 11 -1.67 5.76 2.25
N ARG A 12 -2.07 5.06 3.31
CA ARG A 12 -1.11 4.51 4.25
C ARG A 12 -0.20 3.48 3.59
N ILE A 13 -0.79 2.60 2.78
CA ILE A 13 -0.01 1.59 2.07
C ILE A 13 0.94 2.26 1.09
N GLU A 14 0.50 3.29 0.38
CA GLU A 14 1.36 4.00 -0.55
C GLU A 14 2.55 4.64 0.16
N GLU A 15 2.33 5.23 1.33
CA GLU A 15 3.42 5.83 2.08
C GLU A 15 4.41 4.79 2.58
N GLU A 16 3.90 3.67 3.09
CA GLU A 16 4.76 2.59 3.52
C GLU A 16 5.58 2.03 2.35
N MET A 17 4.95 1.94 1.19
CA MET A 17 5.63 1.48 -0.02
C MET A 17 6.76 2.42 -0.39
N LYS A 18 6.54 3.73 -0.31
CA LYS A 18 7.59 4.71 -0.57
C LYS A 18 8.74 4.58 0.41
N GLN A 19 8.42 4.37 1.68
CA GLN A 19 9.45 4.19 2.69
C GLN A 19 10.25 2.93 2.45
N ALA A 20 9.58 1.83 2.11
CA ALA A 20 10.27 0.59 1.81
C ALA A 20 11.21 0.75 0.62
N ALA A 21 10.76 1.43 -0.42
CA ALA A 21 11.58 1.68 -1.59
C ALA A 21 12.79 2.56 -1.25
N SER A 22 12.59 3.54 -0.38
CA SER A 22 13.68 4.42 0.07
C SER A 22 14.75 3.65 0.83
N GLN A 23 14.34 2.61 1.55
CA GLN A 23 15.25 1.77 2.32
C GLN A 23 15.78 0.58 1.51
N LEU A 24 15.44 0.52 0.23
CA LEU A 24 15.80 -0.59 -0.66
C LEU A 24 15.21 -1.92 -0.19
N ASP A 25 14.09 -1.86 0.53
CA ASP A 25 13.40 -3.05 1.00
C ASP A 25 12.41 -3.51 -0.07
N PHE A 26 12.92 -4.13 -1.10
CA PHE A 26 12.13 -4.49 -2.28
C PHE A 26 11.07 -5.54 -1.99
N GLU A 27 11.38 -6.50 -1.11
CA GLU A 27 10.43 -7.54 -0.75
C GLU A 27 9.20 -6.94 -0.08
N ARG A 28 9.42 -6.02 0.86
CA ARG A 28 8.32 -5.36 1.54
C ARG A 28 7.52 -4.47 0.59
N ALA A 29 8.23 -3.77 -0.30
CA ALA A 29 7.58 -2.94 -1.30
C ALA A 29 6.67 -3.77 -2.20
N MET A 30 7.09 -4.97 -2.57
CA MET A 30 6.27 -5.88 -3.38
C MET A 30 5.02 -6.32 -2.63
N GLU A 31 5.14 -6.65 -1.37
CA GLU A 31 3.99 -7.04 -0.56
C GLU A 31 2.98 -5.90 -0.44
N LEU A 32 3.48 -4.71 -0.20
CA LEU A 32 2.62 -3.53 -0.09
C LEU A 32 1.93 -3.22 -1.41
N ARG A 33 2.63 -3.40 -2.51
CA ARG A 33 2.07 -3.21 -3.83
C ARG A 33 0.94 -4.21 -4.10
N ASP A 34 1.16 -5.47 -3.74
CA ASP A 34 0.14 -6.50 -3.91
C ASP A 34 -1.10 -6.18 -3.08
N ALA A 35 -0.91 -5.74 -1.84
CA ALA A 35 -2.02 -5.32 -0.99
C ALA A 35 -2.79 -4.15 -1.60
N LEU A 36 -2.07 -3.21 -2.20
CA LEU A 36 -2.69 -2.06 -2.86
C LEU A 36 -3.56 -2.50 -4.04
N PHE A 37 -3.06 -3.42 -4.85
CA PHE A 37 -3.82 -3.93 -5.98
C PHE A 37 -5.06 -4.70 -5.54
N GLU A 38 -4.95 -5.48 -4.48
CA GLU A 38 -6.11 -6.19 -3.95
C GLU A 38 -7.20 -5.23 -3.48
N LEU A 39 -6.80 -4.17 -2.79
CA LEU A 39 -7.76 -3.17 -2.34
C LEU A 39 -8.41 -2.43 -3.50
N LYS A 40 -7.63 -2.13 -4.53
CA LYS A 40 -8.19 -1.47 -5.71
C LYS A 40 -9.12 -2.38 -6.49
N GLY A 41 -8.89 -3.68 -6.43
CA GLY A 41 -9.74 -4.64 -7.11
C GLY A 41 -11.07 -4.89 -6.42
N MET A 42 -11.23 -4.42 -5.22
CA MET A 42 -12.50 -4.51 -4.52
C MET A 42 -13.43 -3.35 -4.96
#